data_12d9e01f80c0dcd59f1e3e1d050c3c40
#
_entry.id   12d9e01f80c0dcd59f1e3e1d050c3c40
#
_cell.length_a   1.000
_cell.length_b   1.000
_cell.length_c   1.000
_cell.angle_alpha   90.00
_cell.angle_beta   90.00
_cell.angle_gamma   90.00
#
_symmetry.space_group_name_H-M   'P 1'
#
loop_
_entity.id
_entity.type
_entity.pdbx_description
1 polymer ?
#
loop_
_entity_poly.entity_id
_entity_poly.type
_entity_poly.pdbx_seq_one_letter_code
_entity_poly.pdbx_strand_id
1 'polypeptide(L)'
;MTIRINDVHAIQLIANACHVQFVPKIHHCIATYDESDRLVGGNLYTDYWGNGGSCQLHTACFNKRAVSKAMLYLAFDYPFRQLKVKKIFGLVPERNHAARNFDLKLGFKIEYLAEDVFSHADGVNGMYIMSMRKEDCKWLDMKMPFIDYAPLDRTSTVQPLAAMPTYNSLPAE
;
A
#
# COMPACT_ATOMS: atom_id res chain seq x y z
N MET A 1 -1.69 -16.56 13.83
CA MET A 1 -1.28 -15.58 12.80
C MET A 1 -0.95 -14.27 13.50
N THR A 2 0.26 -13.74 13.30
CA THR A 2 0.77 -12.52 13.93
C THR A 2 0.90 -11.40 12.90
N ILE A 3 0.62 -10.16 13.30
CA ILE A 3 0.75 -8.99 12.44
C ILE A 3 1.78 -8.07 13.09
N ARG A 4 2.75 -7.62 12.28
CA ARG A 4 3.80 -6.69 12.71
C ARG A 4 3.79 -5.46 11.83
N ILE A 5 3.94 -4.29 12.47
CA ILE A 5 4.00 -3.00 11.78
C ILE A 5 5.46 -2.55 11.72
N ASN A 6 5.89 -2.14 10.53
CA ASN A 6 7.25 -1.64 10.26
C ASN A 6 8.38 -2.62 10.63
N ASP A 7 8.12 -3.92 10.49
CA ASP A 7 9.16 -4.94 10.66
C ASP A 7 10.22 -4.82 9.57
N VAL A 8 11.46 -4.55 9.96
CA VAL A 8 12.57 -4.24 9.05
C VAL A 8 12.86 -5.38 8.07
N HIS A 9 12.76 -6.64 8.53
CA HIS A 9 12.99 -7.81 7.68
C HIS A 9 11.86 -8.00 6.66
N ALA A 10 10.61 -7.84 7.10
CA ALA A 10 9.46 -7.95 6.23
C ALA A 10 9.43 -6.86 5.16
N ILE A 11 9.75 -5.62 5.53
CA ILE A 11 9.76 -4.49 4.61
C ILE A 11 10.60 -4.77 3.37
N GLN A 12 11.83 -5.23 3.55
CA GLN A 12 12.72 -5.49 2.41
C GLN A 12 12.18 -6.59 1.50
N LEU A 13 11.65 -7.67 2.08
CA LEU A 13 11.08 -8.78 1.31
C LEU A 13 9.83 -8.35 0.54
N ILE A 14 8.95 -7.58 1.17
CA ILE A 14 7.72 -7.07 0.54
C ILE A 14 8.06 -6.06 -0.55
N ALA A 15 8.97 -5.12 -0.29
CA ALA A 15 9.42 -4.13 -1.25
C ALA A 15 10.03 -4.80 -2.50
N ASN A 16 10.89 -5.79 -2.30
CA ASN A 16 11.48 -6.56 -3.40
C ASN A 16 10.41 -7.30 -4.23
N ALA A 17 9.43 -7.93 -3.56
CA ALA A 17 8.34 -8.64 -4.24
C ALA A 17 7.42 -7.70 -5.01
N CYS A 18 7.28 -6.46 -4.57
CA CYS A 18 6.48 -5.42 -5.24
C CYS A 18 7.30 -4.59 -6.24
N HIS A 19 8.61 -4.85 -6.40
CA HIS A 19 9.53 -4.04 -7.22
C HIS A 19 9.54 -2.55 -6.83
N VAL A 20 9.44 -2.27 -5.53
CA VAL A 20 9.41 -0.91 -4.98
C VAL A 20 10.69 -0.64 -4.20
N GLN A 21 11.27 0.54 -4.41
CA GLN A 21 12.38 0.99 -3.58
C GLN A 21 11.84 1.42 -2.20
N PHE A 22 12.28 0.75 -1.14
CA PHE A 22 11.92 1.14 0.22
C PHE A 22 12.75 2.34 0.67
N VAL A 23 12.06 3.35 1.22
CA VAL A 23 12.70 4.52 1.83
C VAL A 23 12.35 4.55 3.32
N PRO A 24 13.32 4.33 4.23
CA PRO A 24 13.08 4.36 5.68
C PRO A 24 12.46 5.68 6.13
N LYS A 25 11.68 5.63 7.21
CA LYS A 25 10.99 6.76 7.85
C LYS A 25 9.80 7.36 7.09
N ILE A 26 9.68 7.15 5.78
CA ILE A 26 8.56 7.66 5.00
C ILE A 26 7.63 6.56 4.48
N HIS A 27 8.12 5.34 4.32
CA HIS A 27 7.29 4.20 3.94
C HIS A 27 6.86 3.41 5.17
N HIS A 28 5.65 2.89 5.14
CA HIS A 28 5.08 2.09 6.22
C HIS A 28 4.71 0.71 5.72
N CYS A 29 4.83 -0.28 6.58
CA CYS A 29 4.57 -1.68 6.25
C CYS A 29 3.70 -2.35 7.30
N ILE A 30 2.77 -3.20 6.86
CA ILE A 30 2.06 -4.16 7.70
C ILE A 30 2.42 -5.54 7.18
N ALA A 31 3.09 -6.33 8.00
CA ALA A 31 3.54 -7.69 7.67
C ALA A 31 2.71 -8.73 8.41
N THR A 32 2.41 -9.85 7.75
CA THR A 32 1.65 -10.96 8.29
C THR A 32 2.51 -12.21 8.37
N TYR A 33 2.50 -12.84 9.55
CA TYR A 33 3.26 -14.05 9.85
C TYR A 33 2.33 -15.22 10.21
N ASP A 34 2.71 -16.42 9.84
CA ASP A 34 2.00 -17.64 10.25
C ASP A 34 2.36 -18.06 11.69
N GLU A 35 1.82 -19.18 12.14
CA GLU A 35 2.05 -19.72 13.49
C GLU A 35 3.49 -20.21 13.72
N SER A 36 4.23 -20.43 12.64
CA SER A 36 5.66 -20.80 12.68
C SER A 36 6.58 -19.58 12.51
N ASP A 37 6.04 -18.38 12.68
CA ASP A 37 6.75 -17.11 12.54
C ASP A 37 7.37 -16.91 11.13
N ARG A 38 6.77 -17.48 10.09
CA ARG A 38 7.19 -17.27 8.70
C ARG A 38 6.37 -16.16 8.08
N LEU A 39 7.03 -15.23 7.40
CA LEU A 39 6.37 -14.17 6.64
C LEU A 39 5.51 -14.77 5.53
N VAL A 40 4.22 -14.51 5.54
CA VAL A 40 3.25 -15.00 4.52
C VAL A 40 2.79 -13.93 3.56
N GLY A 41 2.99 -12.66 3.88
CA GLY A 41 2.66 -11.52 3.03
C GLY A 41 2.62 -10.21 3.79
N GLY A 42 2.23 -9.14 3.11
CA GLY A 42 2.07 -7.83 3.74
C GLY A 42 1.73 -6.73 2.75
N ASN A 43 1.54 -5.55 3.32
CA ASN A 43 1.22 -4.32 2.62
C ASN A 43 2.30 -3.28 2.87
N LEU A 44 2.70 -2.58 1.80
CA LEU A 44 3.63 -1.47 1.86
C LEU A 44 2.91 -0.21 1.37
N TYR A 45 3.02 0.87 2.14
CA TYR A 45 2.44 2.18 1.83
C TYR A 45 3.55 3.16 1.48
N THR A 46 3.44 3.77 0.31
CA THR A 46 4.44 4.68 -0.26
C THR A 46 3.77 5.93 -0.83
N ASP A 47 4.58 6.81 -1.39
CA ASP A 47 4.13 7.94 -2.21
C ASP A 47 2.99 8.75 -1.59
N TYR A 48 3.26 9.31 -0.40
CA TYR A 48 2.31 10.17 0.30
C TYR A 48 2.20 11.53 -0.39
N TRP A 49 0.98 11.88 -0.80
CA TRP A 49 0.70 13.12 -1.52
C TRP A 49 -0.14 14.07 -0.65
N GLY A 50 0.45 15.23 -0.38
CA GLY A 50 -0.20 16.29 0.40
C GLY A 50 -0.53 15.86 1.86
N ASN A 51 -1.02 16.80 2.65
CA ASN A 51 -1.38 16.56 4.05
C ASN A 51 -2.64 15.69 4.16
N GLY A 52 -2.47 14.36 4.19
CA GLY A 52 -3.58 13.41 4.27
C GLY A 52 -4.36 13.29 2.95
N GLY A 53 -3.75 13.58 1.79
CA GLY A 53 -4.39 13.42 0.49
C GLY A 53 -4.51 11.97 0.10
N SER A 54 -3.40 11.34 -0.25
CA SER A 54 -3.38 9.96 -0.73
C SER A 54 -2.05 9.26 -0.46
N CYS A 55 -2.04 7.95 -0.63
CA CYS A 55 -0.83 7.14 -0.69
C CYS A 55 -0.99 6.02 -1.70
N GLN A 56 0.12 5.37 -2.05
CA GLN A 56 0.14 4.14 -2.82
C GLN A 56 0.12 2.92 -1.89
N LEU A 57 -0.61 1.88 -2.28
CA LEU A 57 -0.65 0.59 -1.61
C LEU A 57 -0.05 -0.47 -2.52
N HIS A 58 0.97 -1.17 -2.02
CA HIS A 58 1.54 -2.35 -2.63
C HIS A 58 1.28 -3.56 -1.75
N THR A 59 0.92 -4.69 -2.35
CA THR A 59 0.60 -5.92 -1.61
C THR A 59 1.44 -7.08 -2.14
N ALA A 60 2.14 -7.76 -1.24
CA ALA A 60 2.83 -9.01 -1.53
C ALA A 60 2.16 -10.16 -0.79
N CYS A 61 1.86 -11.25 -1.52
CA CYS A 61 1.32 -12.49 -0.98
C CYS A 61 2.28 -13.64 -1.29
N PHE A 62 2.98 -14.13 -0.30
CA PHE A 62 3.93 -15.25 -0.45
C PHE A 62 3.24 -16.61 -0.38
N ASN A 63 2.04 -16.66 0.21
CA ASN A 63 1.18 -17.83 0.18
C ASN A 63 -0.30 -17.45 0.38
N LYS A 64 -1.21 -18.43 0.22
CA LYS A 64 -2.66 -18.21 0.31
C LYS A 64 -3.15 -17.74 1.68
N ARG A 65 -2.36 -17.92 2.74
CA ARG A 65 -2.70 -17.51 4.11
C ARG A 65 -2.45 -16.03 4.36
N ALA A 66 -1.76 -15.32 3.45
CA ALA A 66 -1.51 -13.89 3.57
C ALA A 66 -2.82 -13.07 3.64
N VAL A 67 -3.85 -13.53 2.92
CA VAL A 67 -5.14 -12.81 2.85
C VAL A 67 -6.09 -13.34 3.92
N SER A 68 -6.10 -12.72 5.08
CA SER A 68 -7.06 -12.96 6.16
C SER A 68 -7.99 -11.75 6.35
N LYS A 69 -9.11 -11.95 7.04
CA LYS A 69 -10.01 -10.83 7.41
C LYS A 69 -9.28 -9.75 8.21
N ALA A 70 -8.42 -10.16 9.15
CA ALA A 70 -7.63 -9.24 9.96
C ALA A 70 -6.65 -8.43 9.11
N MET A 71 -5.94 -9.09 8.21
CA MET A 71 -5.03 -8.41 7.28
C MET A 71 -5.76 -7.42 6.38
N LEU A 72 -6.92 -7.83 5.81
CA LEU A 72 -7.73 -6.92 4.98
C LEU A 72 -8.24 -5.72 5.76
N TYR A 73 -8.74 -5.93 6.99
CA TYR A 73 -9.15 -4.82 7.84
C TYR A 73 -7.98 -3.84 8.05
N LEU A 74 -6.83 -4.34 8.47
CA LEU A 74 -5.66 -3.52 8.74
C LEU A 74 -5.10 -2.84 7.49
N ALA A 75 -5.17 -3.51 6.34
CA ALA A 75 -4.73 -2.95 5.06
C ALA A 75 -5.45 -1.63 4.72
N PHE A 76 -6.66 -1.44 5.22
CA PHE A 76 -7.44 -0.22 5.00
C PHE A 76 -7.57 0.66 6.24
N ASP A 77 -7.67 0.06 7.44
CA ASP A 77 -7.72 0.83 8.68
C ASP A 77 -6.47 1.68 8.87
N TYR A 78 -5.30 1.11 8.61
CA TYR A 78 -4.03 1.77 8.81
C TYR A 78 -3.90 3.06 7.96
N PRO A 79 -4.03 3.04 6.63
CA PRO A 79 -3.91 4.25 5.85
C PRO A 79 -5.06 5.23 6.08
N PHE A 80 -6.30 4.77 6.20
CA PHE A 80 -7.45 5.67 6.30
C PHE A 80 -7.66 6.27 7.69
N ARG A 81 -7.35 5.54 8.77
CA ARG A 81 -7.59 6.01 10.14
C ARG A 81 -6.33 6.45 10.85
N GLN A 82 -5.19 5.78 10.62
CA GLN A 82 -3.93 6.12 11.30
C GLN A 82 -3.12 7.13 10.50
N LEU A 83 -2.87 6.88 9.23
CA LEU A 83 -2.17 7.83 8.34
C LEU A 83 -3.10 8.95 7.86
N LYS A 84 -4.43 8.81 8.06
CA LYS A 84 -5.46 9.81 7.74
C LYS A 84 -5.52 10.21 6.28
N VAL A 85 -5.10 9.34 5.36
CA VAL A 85 -5.25 9.61 3.92
C VAL A 85 -6.73 9.52 3.53
N LYS A 86 -7.12 10.23 2.48
CA LYS A 86 -8.49 10.22 1.94
C LYS A 86 -8.66 9.21 0.81
N LYS A 87 -7.56 8.85 0.17
CA LYS A 87 -7.56 8.00 -1.03
C LYS A 87 -6.31 7.10 -1.06
N ILE A 88 -6.49 5.88 -1.53
CA ILE A 88 -5.40 4.93 -1.76
C ILE A 88 -5.35 4.66 -3.26
N PHE A 89 -4.14 4.59 -3.82
CA PHE A 89 -3.89 4.14 -5.17
C PHE A 89 -3.25 2.75 -5.19
N GLY A 90 -3.63 1.94 -6.18
CA GLY A 90 -2.94 0.73 -6.60
C GLY A 90 -2.53 0.87 -8.05
N LEU A 91 -1.29 0.52 -8.37
CA LEU A 91 -0.79 0.46 -9.74
C LEU A 91 -0.66 -1.00 -10.15
N VAL A 92 -1.42 -1.42 -11.15
CA VAL A 92 -1.51 -2.82 -11.55
C VAL A 92 -1.12 -2.96 -13.01
N PRO A 93 -0.02 -3.69 -13.34
CA PRO A 93 0.33 -3.98 -14.71
C PRO A 93 -0.85 -4.62 -15.47
N GLU A 94 -1.09 -4.20 -16.67
CA GLU A 94 -2.26 -4.61 -17.49
C GLU A 94 -2.40 -6.13 -17.57
N ARG A 95 -1.28 -6.85 -17.71
CA ARG A 95 -1.23 -8.32 -17.77
C ARG A 95 -1.48 -9.01 -16.43
N ASN A 96 -1.43 -8.28 -15.32
CA ASN A 96 -1.66 -8.86 -13.99
C ASN A 96 -3.18 -8.93 -13.69
N HIS A 97 -3.88 -9.77 -14.46
CA HIS A 97 -5.31 -9.96 -14.30
C HIS A 97 -5.71 -10.44 -12.92
N ALA A 98 -4.85 -11.21 -12.26
CA ALA A 98 -5.11 -11.71 -10.90
C ALA A 98 -5.17 -10.56 -9.90
N ALA A 99 -4.18 -9.67 -9.89
CA ALA A 99 -4.16 -8.49 -9.02
C ALA A 99 -5.32 -7.55 -9.34
N ARG A 100 -5.55 -7.23 -10.61
CA ARG A 100 -6.67 -6.37 -11.04
C ARG A 100 -8.01 -6.90 -10.53
N ASN A 101 -8.29 -8.19 -10.75
CA ASN A 101 -9.54 -8.79 -10.31
C ASN A 101 -9.66 -8.86 -8.79
N PHE A 102 -8.55 -9.03 -8.08
CA PHE A 102 -8.52 -8.98 -6.62
C PHE A 102 -8.85 -7.57 -6.12
N ASP A 103 -8.22 -6.54 -6.66
CA ASP A 103 -8.46 -5.16 -6.28
C ASP A 103 -9.90 -4.72 -6.55
N LEU A 104 -10.46 -5.10 -7.70
CA LEU A 104 -11.88 -4.85 -8.00
C LEU A 104 -12.81 -5.50 -6.95
N LYS A 105 -12.53 -6.73 -6.50
CA LYS A 105 -13.28 -7.40 -5.43
C LYS A 105 -13.14 -6.71 -4.09
N LEU A 106 -11.99 -6.12 -3.83
CA LEU A 106 -11.75 -5.31 -2.62
C LEU A 106 -12.56 -4.02 -2.64
N GLY A 107 -12.92 -3.51 -3.82
CA GLY A 107 -13.68 -2.28 -4.01
C GLY A 107 -12.89 -1.13 -4.64
N PHE A 108 -11.67 -1.40 -5.12
CA PHE A 108 -10.97 -0.43 -5.95
C PHE A 108 -11.73 -0.18 -7.26
N LYS A 109 -11.61 1.02 -7.77
CA LYS A 109 -12.16 1.42 -9.07
C LYS A 109 -11.00 1.70 -10.03
N ILE A 110 -11.13 1.29 -11.29
CA ILE A 110 -10.19 1.69 -12.34
C ILE A 110 -10.46 3.15 -12.65
N GLU A 111 -9.45 4.00 -12.50
CA GLU A 111 -9.52 5.41 -12.90
C GLU A 111 -9.03 5.61 -14.33
N TYR A 112 -7.94 4.91 -14.69
CA TYR A 112 -7.31 5.07 -15.98
C TYR A 112 -6.46 3.86 -16.35
N LEU A 113 -6.31 3.60 -17.65
CA LEU A 113 -5.30 2.71 -18.21
C LEU A 113 -4.24 3.59 -18.88
N ALA A 114 -3.07 3.66 -18.29
CA ALA A 114 -1.91 4.25 -18.93
C ALA A 114 -1.35 3.24 -19.93
N GLU A 115 -1.34 3.58 -21.21
CA GLU A 115 -0.81 2.75 -22.26
C GLU A 115 0.72 2.82 -22.31
N ASP A 116 1.37 1.83 -22.89
CA ASP A 116 2.80 1.82 -23.23
C ASP A 116 3.77 2.07 -22.07
N VAL A 117 3.41 1.64 -20.85
CA VAL A 117 4.21 1.84 -19.64
C VAL A 117 5.37 0.87 -19.55
N PHE A 118 5.18 -0.38 -19.99
CA PHE A 118 6.18 -1.43 -19.88
C PHE A 118 6.59 -1.93 -21.26
N SER A 119 7.89 -2.04 -21.50
CA SER A 119 8.44 -2.69 -22.69
C SER A 119 8.94 -4.08 -22.32
N HIS A 120 8.45 -5.10 -23.01
CA HIS A 120 8.84 -6.49 -22.87
C HIS A 120 9.27 -7.04 -24.23
N ALA A 121 9.96 -8.17 -24.25
CA ALA A 121 10.38 -8.83 -25.48
C ALA A 121 9.22 -9.23 -26.40
N ASP A 122 8.03 -9.42 -25.84
CA ASP A 122 6.80 -9.82 -26.53
C ASP A 122 5.81 -8.67 -26.73
N GLY A 123 6.24 -7.42 -26.52
CA GLY A 123 5.45 -6.21 -26.78
C GLY A 123 5.39 -5.23 -25.63
N VAL A 124 4.58 -4.20 -25.82
CA VAL A 124 4.36 -3.13 -24.86
C VAL A 124 3.06 -3.37 -24.08
N ASN A 125 3.05 -2.98 -22.82
CA ASN A 125 1.88 -3.13 -21.93
C ASN A 125 1.61 -1.87 -21.15
N GLY A 126 0.32 -1.67 -20.85
CA GLY A 126 -0.15 -0.60 -20.00
C GLY A 126 -0.12 -0.92 -18.51
N MET A 127 -0.57 0.06 -17.75
CA MET A 127 -0.76 -0.03 -16.31
C MET A 127 -2.10 0.57 -15.90
N TYR A 128 -2.91 -0.20 -15.19
CA TYR A 128 -4.11 0.32 -14.56
C TYR A 128 -3.75 1.18 -13.35
N ILE A 129 -4.27 2.40 -13.33
CA ILE A 129 -4.32 3.24 -12.15
C ILE A 129 -5.67 2.97 -11.48
N MET A 130 -5.60 2.31 -10.34
CA MET A 130 -6.78 1.95 -9.55
C MET A 130 -6.81 2.74 -8.26
N SER A 131 -7.98 3.02 -7.72
CA SER A 131 -8.09 3.73 -6.45
C SER A 131 -9.28 3.32 -5.62
N MET A 132 -9.18 3.62 -4.31
CA MET A 132 -10.26 3.50 -3.35
C MET A 132 -10.29 4.76 -2.48
N ARG A 133 -11.46 5.37 -2.31
CA ARG A 133 -11.68 6.46 -1.36
C ARG A 133 -12.07 5.90 -0.01
N LYS A 134 -11.77 6.65 1.06
CA LYS A 134 -12.10 6.27 2.42
C LYS A 134 -13.60 5.99 2.59
N GLU A 135 -14.45 6.86 2.04
CA GLU A 135 -15.91 6.78 2.09
C GLU A 135 -16.49 5.57 1.34
N ASP A 136 -15.76 5.04 0.34
CA ASP A 136 -16.15 3.86 -0.45
C ASP A 136 -15.66 2.54 0.17
N CYS A 137 -14.83 2.62 1.23
CA CYS A 137 -14.14 1.47 1.80
C CYS A 137 -15.01 0.67 2.77
N LYS A 138 -15.69 -0.37 2.28
CA LYS A 138 -16.52 -1.29 3.10
C LYS A 138 -15.77 -2.03 4.20
N TRP A 139 -14.45 -2.14 4.11
CA TRP A 139 -13.62 -2.87 5.07
C TRP A 139 -13.50 -2.16 6.40
N LEU A 140 -13.73 -0.84 6.44
CA LEU A 140 -13.68 -0.04 7.67
C LEU A 140 -14.89 -0.31 8.59
N ASP A 141 -15.99 -0.87 8.05
CA ASP A 141 -17.21 -1.19 8.81
C ASP A 141 -17.16 -2.58 9.44
N MET A 142 -16.08 -3.34 9.18
CA MET A 142 -15.92 -4.67 9.78
C MET A 142 -15.75 -4.57 11.29
N LYS A 143 -16.59 -5.30 12.02
CA LYS A 143 -16.39 -5.53 13.44
C LYS A 143 -15.27 -6.56 13.61
N MET A 144 -14.08 -6.08 13.96
CA MET A 144 -12.96 -6.96 14.30
C MET A 144 -12.89 -7.17 15.82
N PRO A 145 -12.66 -8.40 16.30
CA PRO A 145 -12.23 -8.58 17.67
C PRO A 145 -10.94 -7.76 17.86
N PHE A 146 -10.78 -7.18 19.05
CA PHE A 146 -9.67 -6.31 19.41
C PHE A 146 -8.35 -6.85 18.87
N ILE A 147 -7.76 -6.13 17.92
CA ILE A 147 -6.40 -6.39 17.46
C ILE A 147 -5.52 -5.51 18.33
N ASP A 148 -4.75 -6.15 19.22
CA ASP A 148 -3.76 -5.45 20.02
C ASP A 148 -2.67 -4.94 19.07
N TYR A 149 -2.78 -3.68 18.68
CA TYR A 149 -1.67 -2.99 18.03
C TYR A 149 -0.63 -2.79 19.10
N ALA A 150 0.53 -3.40 18.96
CA ALA A 150 1.71 -2.87 19.65
C ALA A 150 1.74 -1.37 19.32
N PRO A 151 1.66 -0.50 20.33
CA PRO A 151 1.57 0.94 20.07
C PRO A 151 2.72 1.33 19.16
N LEU A 152 2.39 1.99 18.05
CA LEU A 152 3.39 2.63 17.23
C LEU A 152 4.28 3.41 18.17
N ASP A 153 5.56 3.08 18.19
CA ASP A 153 6.53 3.87 18.93
C ASP A 153 6.44 5.29 18.39
N ARG A 154 5.68 6.14 19.10
CA ARG A 154 5.46 7.54 18.73
C ARG A 154 6.73 8.38 18.84
N THR A 155 7.84 7.77 19.26
CA THR A 155 9.17 8.40 19.25
C THR A 155 9.77 8.48 17.85
N SER A 156 9.31 7.68 16.90
CA SER A 156 9.52 7.98 15.48
C SER A 156 8.52 9.05 15.05
N THR A 157 8.76 10.26 15.47
CA THR A 157 8.11 11.43 14.91
C THR A 157 8.25 11.37 13.39
N VAL A 158 7.13 11.05 12.71
CA VAL A 158 6.94 11.50 11.34
C VAL A 158 6.98 13.01 11.44
N GLN A 159 8.17 13.57 11.28
CA GLN A 159 8.27 15.01 11.05
C GLN A 159 7.36 15.28 9.85
N PRO A 160 6.45 16.25 9.94
CA PRO A 160 5.73 16.70 8.77
C PRO A 160 6.81 16.95 7.72
N LEU A 161 6.66 16.35 6.54
CA LEU A 161 7.57 16.55 5.42
C LEU A 161 7.81 18.06 5.37
N ALA A 162 9.04 18.48 5.68
CA ALA A 162 9.44 19.87 5.47
C ALA A 162 9.02 20.18 4.05
N ALA A 163 8.22 21.23 3.88
CA ALA A 163 7.58 21.58 2.64
C ALA A 163 8.54 21.32 1.48
N MET A 164 8.18 20.36 0.62
CA MET A 164 8.93 20.19 -0.62
C MET A 164 8.96 21.53 -1.30
N PRO A 165 10.12 21.96 -1.84
CA PRO A 165 10.18 23.22 -2.58
C PRO A 165 9.09 23.16 -3.64
N THR A 166 8.22 24.15 -3.62
CA THR A 166 7.16 24.32 -4.61
C THR A 166 7.83 24.36 -5.98
N TYR A 167 7.34 23.55 -6.90
CA TYR A 167 7.83 23.38 -8.27
C TYR A 167 7.52 24.66 -9.13
N ASN A 168 7.88 25.81 -8.61
CA ASN A 168 7.64 27.13 -9.21
C ASN A 168 8.95 27.93 -9.30
N SER A 169 9.96 27.37 -9.96
CA SER A 169 11.07 28.20 -10.47
C SER A 169 11.89 27.42 -11.52
N LEU A 170 11.28 27.11 -12.65
CA LEU A 170 12.06 27.01 -13.86
C LEU A 170 12.07 28.40 -14.50
N PRO A 171 13.25 28.97 -14.78
CA PRO A 171 13.32 30.20 -15.56
C PRO A 171 12.78 29.92 -16.96
N ALA A 172 11.92 30.82 -17.45
CA ALA A 172 11.50 30.83 -18.82
C ALA A 172 12.73 31.14 -19.70
N GLU A 173 13.09 30.23 -20.60
CA GLU A 173 13.94 30.52 -21.76
C GLU A 173 13.09 31.04 -22.91
#